data_fac66e9895bc5006cce13ae35dcd453e
#
_entry.id   fac66e9895bc5006cce13ae35dcd453e
#
_cell.length_a   1.000
_cell.length_b   1.000
_cell.length_c   1.000
_cell.angle_alpha   90.00
_cell.angle_beta   90.00
_cell.angle_gamma   90.00
#
_symmetry.space_group_name_H-M   'P 1'
#
loop_
_entity.id
_entity.type
_entity.pdbx_description
1 polymer ?
#
loop_
_entity_poly.entity_id
_entity_poly.type
_entity_poly.pdbx_seq_one_letter_code
_entity_poly.pdbx_strand_id
1 'polypeptide(L)'
;MEYTTELLAHGTKVCINKTHRFGTDAFLLSHFAGVKYRQAALDIGSGCGIIPLRWYDFGHRGNAVALEIDAEGTWLTNESIKLNGAENITAVNADIRDWKTDIQFDVVTCNPPYFTRGKPKDDEKKASFRHQFTLTDFDVAKAAFRLLKDNGKLCVCQRPSRLATVIYAMKQNRIEPKVIRFVKQRTHDDVPWLVLVDGRKNGGASLTVMPDLIVENVNGGFSDEILSIYGKNINKE
;
A
#
# COMPACT_ATOMS: atom_id res chain seq x y z
N MET A 1 21.67 -10.03 9.39
CA MET A 1 21.20 -8.69 8.98
C MET A 1 20.83 -7.92 10.24
N GLU A 2 21.06 -6.60 10.25
CA GLU A 2 20.71 -5.74 11.38
C GLU A 2 19.41 -4.99 11.09
N TYR A 3 18.59 -4.80 12.13
CA TYR A 3 17.38 -3.99 12.06
C TYR A 3 17.17 -3.18 13.33
N THR A 4 16.34 -2.15 13.21
CA THR A 4 15.74 -1.44 14.34
C THR A 4 14.22 -1.65 14.29
N THR A 5 13.52 -1.29 15.36
CA THR A 5 12.07 -1.42 15.40
C THR A 5 11.39 -0.07 15.55
N GLU A 6 10.30 0.13 14.82
CA GLU A 6 9.34 1.23 15.04
C GLU A 6 8.06 0.66 15.63
N LEU A 7 7.43 1.43 16.55
CA LEU A 7 6.23 1.02 17.25
C LEU A 7 5.00 1.67 16.60
N LEU A 8 4.01 0.86 16.27
CA LEU A 8 2.70 1.34 15.79
C LEU A 8 1.77 1.72 16.95
N ALA A 9 0.60 2.24 16.62
CA ALA A 9 -0.34 2.84 17.56
C ALA A 9 -0.79 1.92 18.71
N HIS A 10 -1.00 0.65 18.42
CA HIS A 10 -1.50 -0.33 19.39
C HIS A 10 -0.44 -1.35 19.83
N GLY A 11 0.84 -1.01 19.62
CA GLY A 11 1.96 -1.77 20.17
C GLY A 11 2.62 -2.75 19.21
N THR A 12 2.17 -2.86 17.96
CA THR A 12 2.84 -3.70 16.97
C THR A 12 4.21 -3.13 16.59
N LYS A 13 5.24 -3.95 16.64
CA LYS A 13 6.62 -3.61 16.29
C LYS A 13 6.88 -3.91 14.82
N VAL A 14 7.44 -2.96 14.09
CA VAL A 14 7.84 -3.12 12.69
C VAL A 14 9.36 -3.07 12.60
N CYS A 15 9.98 -4.14 12.10
CA CYS A 15 11.41 -4.19 11.84
C CYS A 15 11.73 -3.40 10.57
N ILE A 16 12.67 -2.47 10.68
CA ILE A 16 13.13 -1.63 9.58
C ILE A 16 14.66 -1.59 9.54
N ASN A 17 15.21 -1.18 8.41
CA ASN A 17 16.63 -0.89 8.28
C ASN A 17 16.86 0.35 7.38
N LYS A 18 18.10 0.57 6.94
CA LYS A 18 18.44 1.74 6.10
C LYS A 18 17.78 1.69 4.72
N THR A 19 17.55 0.49 4.18
CA THR A 19 17.03 0.26 2.82
C THR A 19 15.50 0.19 2.81
N HIS A 20 14.92 -0.49 3.80
CA HIS A 20 13.49 -0.73 3.93
C HIS A 20 12.91 0.09 5.09
N ARG A 21 12.29 1.20 4.71
CA ARG A 21 11.55 2.11 5.57
C ARG A 21 10.16 2.34 4.97
N PHE A 22 9.30 2.98 5.72
CA PHE A 22 7.96 3.32 5.27
C PHE A 22 7.66 4.81 5.49
N GLY A 23 6.74 5.33 4.72
CA GLY A 23 6.29 6.72 4.78
C GLY A 23 4.80 6.83 5.13
N THR A 24 4.32 8.05 5.18
CA THR A 24 2.91 8.40 5.40
C THR A 24 1.97 7.74 4.40
N ASP A 25 2.41 7.57 3.15
CA ASP A 25 1.67 6.93 2.07
C ASP A 25 1.21 5.49 2.40
N ALA A 26 2.07 4.69 3.02
CA ALA A 26 1.71 3.35 3.48
C ALA A 26 0.61 3.37 4.57
N PHE A 27 0.66 4.34 5.48
CA PHE A 27 -0.36 4.57 6.49
C PHE A 27 -1.70 4.95 5.86
N LEU A 28 -1.67 5.88 4.91
CA LEU A 28 -2.86 6.34 4.20
C LEU A 28 -3.49 5.21 3.39
N LEU A 29 -2.67 4.44 2.65
CA LEU A 29 -3.16 3.34 1.84
C LEU A 29 -3.74 2.22 2.71
N SER A 30 -3.07 1.84 3.81
CA SER A 30 -3.57 0.80 4.71
C SER A 30 -4.93 1.14 5.30
N HIS A 31 -5.15 2.42 5.66
CA HIS A 31 -6.43 2.94 6.15
C HIS A 31 -7.47 2.99 5.04
N PHE A 32 -7.15 3.56 3.88
CA PHE A 32 -8.03 3.66 2.71
C PHE A 32 -8.50 2.28 2.22
N ALA A 33 -7.64 1.28 2.30
CA ALA A 33 -7.98 -0.09 1.98
C ALA A 33 -9.10 -0.64 2.88
N GLY A 34 -9.20 -0.22 4.14
CA GLY A 34 -10.29 -0.55 5.04
C GLY A 34 -10.51 -2.05 5.19
N VAL A 35 -9.43 -2.82 5.37
CA VAL A 35 -9.48 -4.28 5.52
C VAL A 35 -10.24 -4.63 6.80
N LYS A 36 -11.26 -5.49 6.67
CA LYS A 36 -12.10 -5.90 7.79
C LYS A 36 -11.50 -7.10 8.53
N TYR A 37 -11.93 -7.32 9.75
CA TYR A 37 -11.41 -8.27 10.73
C TYR A 37 -11.02 -9.65 10.16
N ARG A 38 -11.84 -10.27 9.29
CA ARG A 38 -11.64 -11.63 8.76
C ARG A 38 -11.38 -11.69 7.26
N GLN A 39 -11.25 -10.58 6.59
CA GLN A 39 -10.99 -10.57 5.14
C GLN A 39 -9.62 -11.16 4.83
N ALA A 40 -9.52 -11.90 3.72
CA ALA A 40 -8.23 -12.25 3.15
C ALA A 40 -7.65 -11.04 2.42
N ALA A 41 -6.41 -10.67 2.71
CA ALA A 41 -5.77 -9.48 2.14
C ALA A 41 -4.37 -9.79 1.62
N LEU A 42 -3.98 -9.11 0.55
CA LEU A 42 -2.65 -9.18 -0.05
C LEU A 42 -2.07 -7.79 -0.19
N ASP A 43 -0.82 -7.62 0.19
CA ASP A 43 -0.05 -6.42 -0.10
C ASP A 43 1.08 -6.74 -1.07
N ILE A 44 1.06 -6.10 -2.25
CA ILE A 44 2.03 -6.31 -3.33
C ILE A 44 3.16 -5.28 -3.21
N GLY A 45 4.41 -5.75 -3.15
CA GLY A 45 5.58 -4.91 -2.89
C GLY A 45 5.58 -4.40 -1.46
N SER A 46 5.43 -5.33 -0.51
CA SER A 46 5.16 -5.03 0.89
C SER A 46 6.34 -4.39 1.64
N GLY A 47 7.55 -4.43 1.06
CA GLY A 47 8.76 -3.93 1.69
C GLY A 47 9.02 -4.62 3.04
N CYS A 48 9.04 -3.84 4.12
CA CYS A 48 9.18 -4.35 5.50
C CYS A 48 7.85 -4.82 6.13
N GLY A 49 6.78 -4.99 5.34
CA GLY A 49 5.50 -5.51 5.81
C GLY A 49 4.63 -4.49 6.52
N ILE A 50 4.89 -3.19 6.37
CA ILE A 50 4.19 -2.13 7.11
C ILE A 50 2.68 -2.17 6.94
N ILE A 51 2.16 -2.39 5.72
CA ILE A 51 0.72 -2.37 5.47
C ILE A 51 0.00 -3.53 6.16
N PRO A 52 0.39 -4.82 5.98
CA PRO A 52 -0.19 -5.94 6.73
C PRO A 52 -0.03 -5.82 8.24
N LEU A 53 1.11 -5.34 8.74
CA LEU A 53 1.34 -5.12 10.17
C LEU A 53 0.43 -4.01 10.74
N ARG A 54 0.14 -2.98 9.96
CA ARG A 54 -0.86 -1.99 10.36
C ARG A 54 -2.27 -2.56 10.43
N TRP A 55 -2.67 -3.41 9.49
CA TRP A 55 -3.96 -4.09 9.60
C TRP A 55 -4.03 -4.93 10.87
N TYR A 56 -2.95 -5.67 11.18
CA TYR A 56 -2.83 -6.45 12.41
C TYR A 56 -2.93 -5.57 13.66
N ASP A 57 -2.21 -4.44 13.69
CA ASP A 57 -2.23 -3.46 14.77
C ASP A 57 -3.64 -2.91 15.04
N PHE A 58 -4.44 -2.71 13.99
CA PHE A 58 -5.84 -2.28 14.05
C PHE A 58 -6.84 -3.45 14.15
N GLY A 59 -6.40 -4.62 14.57
CA GLY A 59 -7.26 -5.74 14.94
C GLY A 59 -7.59 -6.72 13.83
N HIS A 60 -7.03 -6.60 12.62
CA HIS A 60 -7.22 -7.60 11.56
C HIS A 60 -6.65 -8.97 11.99
N ARG A 61 -7.44 -10.04 11.80
CA ARG A 61 -7.08 -11.42 12.16
C ARG A 61 -7.42 -12.43 11.04
N GLY A 62 -7.82 -11.95 9.86
CA GLY A 62 -7.93 -12.76 8.65
C GLY A 62 -6.55 -13.07 8.07
N ASN A 63 -6.51 -13.93 7.06
CA ASN A 63 -5.26 -14.26 6.37
C ASN A 63 -4.73 -13.02 5.60
N ALA A 64 -3.51 -12.60 5.90
CA ALA A 64 -2.82 -11.52 5.21
C ALA A 64 -1.51 -12.03 4.59
N VAL A 65 -1.26 -11.66 3.35
CA VAL A 65 -0.01 -11.98 2.65
C VAL A 65 0.75 -10.69 2.37
N ALA A 66 2.00 -10.63 2.82
CA ALA A 66 2.99 -9.63 2.50
C ALA A 66 3.90 -10.18 1.40
N LEU A 67 3.68 -9.79 0.14
CA LEU A 67 4.47 -10.28 -0.98
C LEU A 67 5.51 -9.24 -1.37
N GLU A 68 6.78 -9.65 -1.36
CA GLU A 68 7.92 -8.79 -1.64
C GLU A 68 8.96 -9.53 -2.49
N ILE A 69 9.48 -8.87 -3.51
CA ILE A 69 10.51 -9.44 -4.40
C ILE A 69 11.90 -9.40 -3.75
N ASP A 70 12.14 -8.41 -2.89
CA ASP A 70 13.40 -8.27 -2.17
C ASP A 70 13.43 -9.19 -0.94
N ALA A 71 14.42 -10.07 -0.90
CA ALA A 71 14.60 -11.02 0.20
C ALA A 71 14.87 -10.34 1.55
N GLU A 72 15.51 -9.17 1.56
CA GLU A 72 15.75 -8.41 2.80
C GLU A 72 14.45 -7.84 3.36
N GLY A 73 13.58 -7.28 2.52
CA GLY A 73 12.25 -6.81 2.92
C GLY A 73 11.39 -7.95 3.48
N THR A 74 11.39 -9.09 2.78
CA THR A 74 10.69 -10.30 3.25
C THR A 74 11.23 -10.79 4.60
N TRP A 75 12.55 -10.77 4.81
CA TRP A 75 13.15 -11.12 6.08
C TRP A 75 12.72 -10.19 7.21
N LEU A 76 12.73 -8.86 7.00
CA LEU A 76 12.26 -7.88 7.99
C LEU A 76 10.79 -8.10 8.36
N THR A 77 9.94 -8.42 7.37
CA THR A 77 8.55 -8.77 7.62
C THR A 77 8.43 -10.02 8.50
N ASN A 78 9.21 -11.07 8.23
CA ASN A 78 9.22 -12.28 9.06
C ASN A 78 9.68 -12.00 10.49
N GLU A 79 10.71 -11.17 10.70
CA GLU A 79 11.13 -10.77 12.04
C GLU A 79 10.02 -9.99 12.77
N SER A 80 9.33 -9.10 12.07
CA SER A 80 8.17 -8.39 12.64
C SER A 80 7.04 -9.34 13.03
N ILE A 81 6.72 -10.33 12.18
CA ILE A 81 5.71 -11.37 12.47
C ILE A 81 6.06 -12.11 13.76
N LYS A 82 7.31 -12.56 13.89
CA LYS A 82 7.79 -13.27 15.09
C LYS A 82 7.72 -12.42 16.35
N LEU A 83 8.17 -11.16 16.28
CA LEU A 83 8.16 -10.24 17.42
C LEU A 83 6.75 -9.93 17.96
N ASN A 84 5.74 -10.02 17.12
CA ASN A 84 4.37 -9.68 17.46
C ASN A 84 3.44 -10.90 17.61
N GLY A 85 3.91 -12.12 17.33
CA GLY A 85 3.05 -13.30 17.27
C GLY A 85 1.94 -13.16 16.21
N ALA A 86 2.21 -12.46 15.09
CA ALA A 86 1.23 -12.14 14.05
C ALA A 86 1.05 -13.30 13.06
N GLU A 87 0.65 -14.48 13.58
CA GLU A 87 0.57 -15.75 12.84
C GLU A 87 -0.39 -15.73 11.65
N ASN A 88 -1.31 -14.77 11.60
CA ASN A 88 -2.21 -14.57 10.46
C ASN A 88 -1.57 -13.82 9.29
N ILE A 89 -0.33 -13.37 9.41
CA ILE A 89 0.43 -12.74 8.33
C ILE A 89 1.47 -13.71 7.79
N THR A 90 1.53 -13.87 6.48
CA THR A 90 2.55 -14.67 5.79
C THR A 90 3.41 -13.77 4.91
N ALA A 91 4.72 -13.74 5.13
CA ALA A 91 5.66 -13.06 4.24
C ALA A 91 6.09 -14.01 3.12
N VAL A 92 6.01 -13.54 1.88
CA VAL A 92 6.33 -14.31 0.67
C VAL A 92 7.39 -13.58 -0.14
N ASN A 93 8.53 -14.22 -0.37
CA ASN A 93 9.56 -13.68 -1.26
C ASN A 93 9.31 -14.19 -2.69
N ALA A 94 8.68 -13.38 -3.52
CA ALA A 94 8.36 -13.73 -4.90
C ALA A 94 8.08 -12.49 -5.78
N ASP A 95 8.19 -12.67 -7.08
CA ASP A 95 7.68 -11.73 -8.07
C ASP A 95 6.18 -11.98 -8.27
N ILE A 96 5.35 -10.95 -8.10
CA ILE A 96 3.90 -11.04 -8.26
C ILE A 96 3.47 -11.49 -9.66
N ARG A 97 4.30 -11.23 -10.68
CA ARG A 97 4.05 -11.63 -12.07
C ARG A 97 4.00 -13.14 -12.23
N ASP A 98 4.84 -13.85 -11.46
CA ASP A 98 5.02 -15.30 -11.53
C ASP A 98 4.40 -16.04 -10.35
N TRP A 99 4.16 -15.36 -9.23
CA TRP A 99 3.62 -15.96 -8.01
C TRP A 99 2.22 -16.55 -8.25
N LYS A 100 2.05 -17.79 -7.80
CA LYS A 100 0.80 -18.55 -7.91
C LYS A 100 0.34 -18.98 -6.53
N THR A 101 -0.95 -18.92 -6.31
CA THR A 101 -1.63 -19.36 -5.08
C THR A 101 -3.08 -19.68 -5.39
N ASP A 102 -3.66 -20.60 -4.63
CA ASP A 102 -5.09 -20.91 -4.67
C ASP A 102 -5.93 -19.97 -3.81
N ILE A 103 -5.26 -19.11 -3.02
CA ILE A 103 -5.94 -18.13 -2.17
C ILE A 103 -6.55 -17.03 -3.04
N GLN A 104 -7.82 -16.75 -2.81
CA GLN A 104 -8.52 -15.59 -3.37
C GLN A 104 -8.70 -14.54 -2.28
N PHE A 105 -8.37 -13.28 -2.60
CA PHE A 105 -8.33 -12.18 -1.66
C PHE A 105 -9.58 -11.29 -1.77
N ASP A 106 -10.03 -10.76 -0.64
CA ASP A 106 -11.07 -9.73 -0.59
C ASP A 106 -10.50 -8.36 -0.93
N VAL A 107 -9.24 -8.11 -0.53
CA VAL A 107 -8.53 -6.84 -0.72
C VAL A 107 -7.11 -7.11 -1.19
N VAL A 108 -6.69 -6.36 -2.20
CA VAL A 108 -5.28 -6.28 -2.66
C VAL A 108 -4.85 -4.83 -2.54
N THR A 109 -3.68 -4.58 -1.96
CA THR A 109 -3.03 -3.27 -1.92
C THR A 109 -1.72 -3.27 -2.72
N CYS A 110 -1.33 -2.11 -3.21
CA CYS A 110 0.01 -1.88 -3.73
C CYS A 110 0.41 -0.42 -3.48
N ASN A 111 1.52 -0.22 -2.79
CA ASN A 111 2.22 1.06 -2.69
C ASN A 111 3.50 0.97 -3.54
N PRO A 112 3.44 1.21 -4.86
CA PRO A 112 4.59 1.03 -5.72
C PRO A 112 5.66 2.09 -5.45
N PRO A 113 6.96 1.76 -5.64
CA PRO A 113 8.02 2.75 -5.49
C PRO A 113 7.82 3.89 -6.51
N TYR A 114 7.88 5.13 -6.03
CA TYR A 114 7.74 6.32 -6.88
C TYR A 114 9.04 6.59 -7.64
N PHE A 115 9.17 6.02 -8.82
CA PHE A 115 10.28 6.38 -9.70
C PHE A 115 10.06 7.78 -10.26
N THR A 116 10.72 8.78 -9.68
CA THR A 116 10.95 10.04 -10.38
C THR A 116 11.86 9.73 -11.56
N ARG A 117 11.46 10.14 -12.77
CA ARG A 117 12.38 10.23 -13.93
C ARG A 117 13.45 11.27 -13.62
N GLY A 118 14.38 10.92 -12.73
CA GLY A 118 15.65 11.62 -12.54
C GLY A 118 16.63 11.12 -13.60
N LYS A 119 17.41 12.02 -14.17
CA LYS A 119 18.45 11.71 -15.16
C LYS A 119 19.22 10.46 -14.74
N PRO A 120 19.50 9.52 -15.66
CA PRO A 120 20.37 8.38 -15.38
C PRO A 120 21.74 8.94 -15.02
N LYS A 121 22.15 8.82 -13.76
CA LYS A 121 23.57 8.90 -13.42
C LYS A 121 24.17 7.54 -13.75
N ASP A 122 25.01 7.56 -14.76
CA ASP A 122 26.04 6.61 -15.16
C ASP A 122 25.93 5.20 -14.55
N ASP A 123 25.17 4.30 -15.19
CA ASP A 123 25.42 2.86 -15.27
C ASP A 123 24.31 2.21 -16.12
N GLU A 124 24.53 2.01 -17.41
CA GLU A 124 23.61 1.34 -18.32
C GLU A 124 23.25 -0.09 -17.84
N LYS A 125 24.16 -0.75 -17.11
CA LYS A 125 23.91 -2.06 -16.51
C LYS A 125 22.91 -1.99 -15.33
N LYS A 126 22.94 -0.92 -14.53
CA LYS A 126 21.95 -0.70 -13.45
C LYS A 126 20.60 -0.24 -13.98
N ALA A 127 20.56 0.42 -15.12
CA ALA A 127 19.31 0.84 -15.77
C ALA A 127 18.56 -0.36 -16.37
N SER A 128 19.24 -1.29 -17.03
CA SER A 128 18.64 -2.51 -17.58
C SER A 128 18.14 -3.45 -16.47
N PHE A 129 18.89 -3.59 -15.35
CA PHE A 129 18.47 -4.32 -14.16
C PHE A 129 17.22 -3.71 -13.53
N ARG A 130 17.15 -2.37 -13.39
CA ARG A 130 15.98 -1.66 -12.85
C ARG A 130 14.75 -1.82 -13.74
N HIS A 131 14.87 -1.79 -15.07
CA HIS A 131 13.75 -2.00 -16.00
C HIS A 131 13.16 -3.40 -15.91
N GLN A 132 13.97 -4.42 -15.65
CA GLN A 132 13.54 -5.81 -15.58
C GLN A 132 12.76 -6.10 -14.27
N PHE A 133 13.01 -5.34 -13.19
CA PHE A 133 12.38 -5.50 -11.88
C PHE A 133 11.31 -4.44 -11.54
N THR A 134 11.03 -3.49 -12.45
CA THR A 134 10.04 -2.45 -12.19
C THR A 134 8.63 -3.01 -12.36
N LEU A 135 7.91 -3.12 -11.26
CA LEU A 135 6.48 -3.45 -11.24
C LEU A 135 5.68 -2.29 -11.87
N THR A 136 4.89 -2.59 -12.92
CA THR A 136 4.06 -1.59 -13.58
C THR A 136 2.64 -1.58 -13.04
N ASP A 137 1.91 -0.46 -13.24
CA ASP A 137 0.48 -0.38 -12.89
C ASP A 137 -0.35 -1.49 -13.58
N PHE A 138 0.07 -1.93 -14.79
CA PHE A 138 -0.54 -3.04 -15.51
C PHE A 138 -0.27 -4.40 -14.85
N ASP A 139 0.95 -4.64 -14.40
CA ASP A 139 1.29 -5.87 -13.69
C ASP A 139 0.48 -5.99 -12.41
N VAL A 140 0.37 -4.89 -11.66
CA VAL A 140 -0.44 -4.81 -10.44
C VAL A 140 -1.91 -5.11 -10.75
N ALA A 141 -2.50 -4.43 -11.73
CA ALA A 141 -3.91 -4.62 -12.08
C ALA A 141 -4.19 -6.04 -12.60
N LYS A 142 -3.30 -6.61 -13.43
CA LYS A 142 -3.38 -7.98 -13.94
C LYS A 142 -3.30 -9.01 -12.81
N ALA A 143 -2.35 -8.85 -11.90
CA ALA A 143 -2.19 -9.73 -10.75
C ALA A 143 -3.40 -9.62 -9.81
N ALA A 144 -3.86 -8.40 -9.53
CA ALA A 144 -5.04 -8.18 -8.71
C ALA A 144 -6.29 -8.82 -9.31
N PHE A 145 -6.51 -8.69 -10.62
CA PHE A 145 -7.64 -9.38 -11.27
C PHE A 145 -7.58 -10.89 -11.08
N ARG A 146 -6.42 -11.50 -11.21
CA ARG A 146 -6.23 -12.95 -11.03
C ARG A 146 -6.49 -13.40 -9.60
N LEU A 147 -6.07 -12.60 -8.61
CA LEU A 147 -6.01 -12.96 -7.20
C LEU A 147 -7.23 -12.49 -6.39
N LEU A 148 -7.96 -11.49 -6.85
CA LEU A 148 -9.16 -11.02 -6.16
C LEU A 148 -10.33 -11.98 -6.34
N LYS A 149 -11.12 -12.13 -5.29
CA LYS A 149 -12.50 -12.64 -5.37
C LYS A 149 -13.32 -11.75 -6.29
N ASP A 150 -14.44 -12.25 -6.79
CA ASP A 150 -15.41 -11.41 -7.50
C ASP A 150 -15.86 -10.26 -6.61
N ASN A 151 -15.94 -9.04 -7.17
CA ASN A 151 -16.21 -7.81 -6.42
C ASN A 151 -15.16 -7.48 -5.34
N GLY A 152 -14.05 -8.19 -5.29
CA GLY A 152 -12.91 -7.86 -4.44
C GLY A 152 -12.26 -6.54 -4.83
N LYS A 153 -11.50 -5.95 -3.93
CA LYS A 153 -11.01 -4.58 -4.00
C LYS A 153 -9.51 -4.50 -4.26
N LEU A 154 -9.10 -3.74 -5.30
CA LEU A 154 -7.73 -3.27 -5.47
C LEU A 154 -7.62 -1.83 -4.97
N CYS A 155 -6.72 -1.57 -4.02
CA CYS A 155 -6.38 -0.22 -3.58
C CYS A 155 -4.92 0.08 -3.88
N VAL A 156 -4.67 1.20 -4.54
CA VAL A 156 -3.32 1.67 -4.84
C VAL A 156 -3.15 3.13 -4.42
N CYS A 157 -1.94 3.51 -4.08
CA CYS A 157 -1.56 4.91 -4.00
C CYS A 157 -0.51 5.24 -5.06
N GLN A 158 -0.55 6.45 -5.60
CA GLN A 158 0.34 6.85 -6.69
C GLN A 158 0.48 8.38 -6.73
N ARG A 159 1.48 8.87 -7.46
CA ARG A 159 1.56 10.31 -7.78
C ARG A 159 0.37 10.72 -8.65
N PRO A 160 -0.25 11.90 -8.46
CA PRO A 160 -1.39 12.35 -9.26
C PRO A 160 -1.13 12.35 -10.77
N SER A 161 0.11 12.63 -11.18
CA SER A 161 0.52 12.57 -12.60
C SER A 161 0.40 11.18 -13.23
N ARG A 162 0.27 10.12 -12.42
CA ARG A 162 0.09 8.73 -12.87
C ARG A 162 -1.36 8.27 -12.86
N LEU A 163 -2.28 9.09 -12.36
CA LEU A 163 -3.68 8.70 -12.18
C LEU A 163 -4.32 8.13 -13.45
N ALA A 164 -4.13 8.80 -14.60
CA ALA A 164 -4.66 8.31 -15.86
C ALA A 164 -4.13 6.91 -16.24
N THR A 165 -2.85 6.64 -15.97
CA THR A 165 -2.24 5.33 -16.22
C THR A 165 -2.83 4.25 -15.30
N VAL A 166 -3.01 4.57 -14.02
CA VAL A 166 -3.62 3.65 -13.03
C VAL A 166 -5.04 3.29 -13.44
N ILE A 167 -5.89 4.30 -13.76
CA ILE A 167 -7.27 4.08 -14.22
C ILE A 167 -7.28 3.22 -15.47
N TYR A 168 -6.44 3.53 -16.46
CA TYR A 168 -6.37 2.77 -17.70
C TYR A 168 -5.94 1.32 -17.45
N ALA A 169 -4.93 1.08 -16.62
CA ALA A 169 -4.48 -0.25 -16.26
C ALA A 169 -5.58 -1.06 -15.55
N MET A 170 -6.30 -0.45 -14.60
CA MET A 170 -7.44 -1.07 -13.93
C MET A 170 -8.53 -1.46 -14.93
N LYS A 171 -8.97 -0.52 -15.80
CA LYS A 171 -10.02 -0.77 -16.81
C LYS A 171 -9.64 -1.89 -17.77
N GLN A 172 -8.42 -1.90 -18.27
CA GLN A 172 -7.92 -2.93 -19.18
C GLN A 172 -7.88 -4.33 -18.54
N ASN A 173 -7.81 -4.39 -17.22
CA ASN A 173 -7.80 -5.64 -16.46
C ASN A 173 -9.14 -5.91 -15.73
N ARG A 174 -10.26 -5.35 -16.21
CA ARG A 174 -11.61 -5.58 -15.65
C ARG A 174 -11.72 -5.26 -14.15
N ILE A 175 -10.94 -4.30 -13.68
CA ILE A 175 -11.08 -3.68 -12.37
C ILE A 175 -11.68 -2.31 -12.59
N GLU A 176 -12.92 -2.12 -12.14
CA GLU A 176 -13.64 -0.86 -12.29
C GLU A 176 -13.23 0.11 -11.19
N PRO A 177 -12.63 1.28 -11.50
CA PRO A 177 -12.35 2.31 -10.51
C PRO A 177 -13.63 2.79 -9.83
N LYS A 178 -13.64 2.87 -8.51
CA LYS A 178 -14.81 3.20 -7.69
C LYS A 178 -14.65 4.44 -6.86
N VAL A 179 -13.46 4.63 -6.31
CA VAL A 179 -13.18 5.76 -5.44
C VAL A 179 -11.82 6.34 -5.78
N ILE A 180 -11.76 7.66 -5.86
CA ILE A 180 -10.52 8.43 -5.92
C ILE A 180 -10.51 9.38 -4.72
N ARG A 181 -9.36 9.49 -4.07
CA ARG A 181 -9.12 10.48 -3.04
C ARG A 181 -7.76 11.10 -3.20
N PHE A 182 -7.69 12.41 -3.33
CA PHE A 182 -6.45 13.15 -3.37
C PHE A 182 -5.96 13.46 -1.96
N VAL A 183 -4.63 13.57 -1.80
CA VAL A 183 -3.98 13.92 -0.55
C VAL A 183 -3.17 15.20 -0.76
N LYS A 184 -3.45 16.21 0.05
CA LYS A 184 -2.73 17.49 0.09
C LYS A 184 -1.99 17.63 1.41
N GLN A 185 -0.85 18.31 1.40
CA GLN A 185 -0.15 18.62 2.64
C GLN A 185 -0.96 19.61 3.48
N ARG A 186 -1.46 20.67 2.83
CA ARG A 186 -2.26 21.75 3.47
C ARG A 186 -3.51 22.05 2.66
N THR A 187 -4.50 22.65 3.32
CA THR A 187 -5.78 23.00 2.68
C THR A 187 -5.63 23.95 1.48
N HIS A 188 -4.65 24.86 1.55
CA HIS A 188 -4.42 25.86 0.49
C HIS A 188 -3.42 25.41 -0.59
N ASP A 189 -2.92 24.17 -0.53
CA ASP A 189 -2.06 23.66 -1.59
C ASP A 189 -2.86 23.46 -2.88
N ASP A 190 -2.36 24.00 -3.99
CA ASP A 190 -3.02 23.89 -5.30
C ASP A 190 -2.95 22.45 -5.85
N VAL A 191 -1.87 21.73 -5.54
CA VAL A 191 -1.59 20.42 -6.14
C VAL A 191 -1.48 19.33 -5.07
N PRO A 192 -2.26 18.24 -5.19
CA PRO A 192 -2.10 17.09 -4.32
C PRO A 192 -0.75 16.38 -4.61
N TRP A 193 -0.13 15.83 -3.58
CA TRP A 193 1.11 15.08 -3.71
C TRP A 193 0.92 13.56 -3.87
N LEU A 194 -0.26 13.05 -3.50
CA LEU A 194 -0.64 11.64 -3.61
C LEU A 194 -2.09 11.52 -4.08
N VAL A 195 -2.39 10.41 -4.74
CA VAL A 195 -3.76 9.96 -5.02
C VAL A 195 -3.93 8.52 -4.57
N LEU A 196 -5.05 8.26 -3.91
CA LEU A 196 -5.54 6.94 -3.52
C LEU A 196 -6.64 6.52 -4.50
N VAL A 197 -6.56 5.31 -5.03
CA VAL A 197 -7.54 4.78 -5.99
C VAL A 197 -8.02 3.43 -5.51
N ASP A 198 -9.34 3.26 -5.42
CA ASP A 198 -10.03 1.97 -5.15
C ASP A 198 -10.70 1.51 -6.44
N GLY A 199 -10.55 0.25 -6.79
CA GLY A 199 -11.24 -0.37 -7.91
C GLY A 199 -11.79 -1.75 -7.52
N ARG A 200 -12.87 -2.17 -8.20
CA ARG A 200 -13.56 -3.45 -7.96
C ARG A 200 -13.44 -4.39 -9.16
N LYS A 201 -13.03 -5.64 -8.90
CA LYS A 201 -13.04 -6.70 -9.92
C LYS A 201 -14.46 -6.92 -10.43
N ASN A 202 -14.62 -6.90 -11.75
CA ASN A 202 -15.91 -7.03 -12.45
C ASN A 202 -17.01 -6.05 -11.99
N GLY A 203 -16.63 -4.90 -11.38
CA GLY A 203 -17.59 -3.91 -10.92
C GLY A 203 -18.30 -3.18 -12.06
N GLY A 204 -19.52 -2.73 -11.83
CA GLY A 204 -20.26 -1.82 -12.76
C GLY A 204 -19.72 -0.40 -12.70
N ALA A 205 -19.98 0.41 -13.73
CA ALA A 205 -19.49 1.77 -13.81
C ALA A 205 -20.08 2.68 -12.71
N SER A 206 -19.24 3.22 -11.84
CA SER A 206 -19.57 4.29 -10.89
C SER A 206 -18.28 4.78 -10.22
N LEU A 207 -17.91 6.02 -10.41
CA LEU A 207 -16.72 6.60 -9.80
C LEU A 207 -17.12 7.76 -8.90
N THR A 208 -16.61 7.72 -7.65
CA THR A 208 -16.78 8.81 -6.68
C THR A 208 -15.42 9.43 -6.40
N VAL A 209 -15.38 10.75 -6.41
CA VAL A 209 -14.22 11.51 -5.91
C VAL A 209 -14.57 11.99 -4.52
N MET A 210 -13.78 11.49 -3.53
CA MET A 210 -13.93 11.91 -2.13
C MET A 210 -13.33 13.30 -1.90
N PRO A 211 -13.74 14.02 -0.85
CA PRO A 211 -13.05 15.22 -0.40
C PRO A 211 -11.56 14.94 -0.17
N ASP A 212 -10.72 15.94 -0.48
CA ASP A 212 -9.28 15.83 -0.28
C ASP A 212 -8.95 15.45 1.17
N LEU A 213 -7.96 14.58 1.35
CA LEU A 213 -7.37 14.30 2.64
C LEU A 213 -6.27 15.32 2.90
N ILE A 214 -6.43 16.10 3.95
CA ILE A 214 -5.47 17.15 4.33
C ILE A 214 -4.59 16.63 5.46
N VAL A 215 -3.26 16.70 5.26
CA VAL A 215 -2.30 16.17 6.23
C VAL A 215 -2.11 17.12 7.41
N GLU A 216 -1.87 18.40 7.15
CA GLU A 216 -1.63 19.41 8.17
C GLU A 216 -2.87 20.28 8.41
N ASN A 217 -3.20 20.51 9.66
CA ASN A 217 -4.22 21.49 10.05
C ASN A 217 -3.69 22.92 9.87
N VAL A 218 -4.58 23.91 10.05
CA VAL A 218 -4.24 25.34 9.89
C VAL A 218 -3.20 25.85 10.91
N ASN A 219 -2.98 25.14 12.00
CA ASN A 219 -2.05 25.48 13.08
C ASN A 219 -0.69 24.78 12.93
N GLY A 220 -0.45 24.01 11.87
CA GLY A 220 0.84 23.37 11.58
C GLY A 220 1.02 21.98 12.20
N GLY A 221 -0.02 21.40 12.83
CA GLY A 221 -0.02 20.02 13.32
C GLY A 221 -0.73 19.08 12.34
N PHE A 222 -0.80 17.79 12.64
CA PHE A 222 -1.61 16.86 11.87
C PHE A 222 -3.11 17.19 12.00
N SER A 223 -3.86 17.00 10.91
CA SER A 223 -5.32 17.08 10.95
C SER A 223 -5.91 15.97 11.82
N ASP A 224 -7.14 16.16 12.30
CA ASP A 224 -7.84 15.16 13.13
C ASP A 224 -7.97 13.83 12.38
N GLU A 225 -8.22 13.88 11.07
CA GLU A 225 -8.31 12.67 10.26
C GLU A 225 -6.96 11.94 10.21
N ILE A 226 -5.85 12.64 10.06
CA ILE A 226 -4.50 12.04 10.08
C ILE A 226 -4.20 11.47 11.46
N LEU A 227 -4.53 12.17 12.54
CA LEU A 227 -4.36 11.64 13.89
C LEU A 227 -5.15 10.34 14.07
N SER A 228 -6.39 10.29 13.61
CA SER A 228 -7.21 9.08 13.62
C SER A 228 -6.57 7.96 12.78
N ILE A 229 -6.09 8.26 11.57
CA ILE A 229 -5.39 7.28 10.73
C ILE A 229 -4.16 6.72 11.46
N TYR A 230 -3.42 7.55 12.18
CA TYR A 230 -2.26 7.12 12.96
C TYR A 230 -2.63 6.43 14.29
N GLY A 231 -3.92 6.33 14.62
CA GLY A 231 -4.40 5.74 15.89
C GLY A 231 -4.06 6.59 17.11
N LYS A 232 -3.81 7.87 16.92
CA LYS A 232 -3.62 8.82 18.02
C LYS A 232 -4.98 9.33 18.49
N ASN A 233 -5.21 9.31 19.81
CA ASN A 233 -6.42 9.88 20.38
C ASN A 233 -6.50 11.37 20.03
N ILE A 234 -7.61 11.78 19.44
CA ILE A 234 -7.99 13.17 19.32
C ILE A 234 -8.43 13.57 20.71
N ASN A 235 -7.54 14.19 21.49
CA ASN A 235 -7.94 14.82 22.75
C ASN A 235 -8.96 15.90 22.38
N LYS A 236 -10.23 15.64 22.66
CA LYS A 236 -11.25 16.68 22.77
C LYS A 236 -10.95 17.42 24.05
N GLU A 237 -10.16 18.51 23.98
CA GLU A 237 -10.18 19.58 24.98
C GLU A 237 -11.50 20.33 24.88
#